data_f5e274017e78b53ce421b691d617d3c2
#
_entry.id   f5e274017e78b53ce421b691d617d3c2
#
_cell.length_a   1.000
_cell.length_b   1.000
_cell.length_c   1.000
_cell.angle_alpha   90.00
_cell.angle_beta   90.00
_cell.angle_gamma   90.00
#
_symmetry.space_group_name_H-M   'P 1'
#
loop_
_entity.id
_entity.type
_entity.pdbx_description
1 polymer ?
#
loop_
_entity_poly.entity_id
_entity_poly.type
_entity_poly.pdbx_seq_one_letter_code
_entity_poly.pdbx_strand_id
1 'polypeptide(L)'
;RDLIDHVAIHRFFRTGGRDVDFSEEDYYSCVAESLLLDDDIAKADGLFKNYDGSGDRIGLVIDEWATWHSNAIRDAGLFQRNTMRDAVIAAGCLNTFTNWSDRVVLTSTAQAINVLLHVIAVDGRFAWLTPNFYVFEMIRNHVGNDALPADVECPDLAGGDGSSGGLPQLSVSASADPERRSGVVCVANRHISEPIDCRVTFAGLPARSAAASLLSTSAPNAFNEASGPDRVTPASTSVDVDDGELRAELPPHSVALFDVELN
;
A
#
# COMPACT_ATOMS: atom_id res chain seq x y z
N ARG A 1 13.15 32.05 3.89
CA ARG A 1 11.95 31.32 3.45
C ARG A 1 12.13 30.59 2.12
N ASP A 2 13.01 31.06 1.23
CA ASP A 2 13.17 30.54 -0.14
C ASP A 2 14.36 29.59 -0.32
N LEU A 3 14.83 28.97 0.76
CA LEU A 3 16.03 28.13 0.77
C LEU A 3 15.72 26.61 0.84
N ILE A 4 14.47 26.24 1.06
CA ILE A 4 14.04 24.86 1.23
C ILE A 4 12.83 24.61 0.33
N ASP A 5 12.93 23.64 -0.58
CA ASP A 5 11.85 23.20 -1.45
C ASP A 5 11.15 21.96 -0.88
N HIS A 6 11.91 21.08 -0.22
CA HIS A 6 11.39 19.83 0.31
C HIS A 6 11.98 19.51 1.69
N VAL A 7 11.20 18.77 2.49
CA VAL A 7 11.63 18.22 3.77
C VAL A 7 11.42 16.71 3.73
N ALA A 8 12.41 15.94 4.20
CA ALA A 8 12.35 14.50 4.24
C ALA A 8 12.04 13.97 5.65
N ILE A 9 11.25 12.90 5.72
CA ILE A 9 11.04 12.09 6.92
C ILE A 9 11.21 10.62 6.60
N HIS A 10 11.58 9.82 7.61
CA HIS A 10 11.67 8.36 7.51
C HIS A 10 10.64 7.70 8.42
N ARG A 11 10.09 6.56 7.99
CA ARG A 11 9.18 5.76 8.80
C ARG A 11 9.46 4.27 8.69
N PHE A 12 9.76 3.61 9.83
CA PHE A 12 9.95 2.17 9.90
C PHE A 12 8.92 1.53 10.84
N PHE A 13 8.33 0.42 10.41
CA PHE A 13 7.35 -0.35 11.19
C PHE A 13 8.06 -1.56 11.81
N ARG A 14 8.06 -1.64 13.15
CA ARG A 14 8.92 -2.58 13.90
C ARG A 14 8.16 -3.55 14.79
N THR A 15 6.84 -3.44 14.84
CA THR A 15 5.99 -4.24 15.75
C THR A 15 5.60 -5.61 15.19
N GLY A 16 5.99 -5.95 13.95
CA GLY A 16 5.57 -7.14 13.22
C GLY A 16 6.27 -8.46 13.61
N GLY A 17 7.00 -8.54 14.71
CA GLY A 17 7.70 -9.75 15.12
C GLY A 17 8.76 -10.19 14.12
N ARG A 18 8.80 -11.50 13.77
CA ARG A 18 9.69 -12.05 12.74
C ARG A 18 9.10 -11.92 11.34
N ASP A 19 9.95 -12.09 10.33
CA ASP A 19 9.56 -11.96 8.92
C ASP A 19 8.56 -13.05 8.45
N VAL A 20 8.74 -14.31 8.84
CA VAL A 20 7.91 -15.43 8.39
C VAL A 20 7.13 -16.08 9.54
N ASP A 21 7.74 -16.21 10.72
CA ASP A 21 7.16 -16.81 11.90
C ASP A 21 6.56 -15.73 12.80
N PHE A 22 5.44 -15.16 12.40
CA PHE A 22 4.71 -14.14 13.15
C PHE A 22 3.33 -14.65 13.58
N SER A 23 2.87 -14.15 14.71
CA SER A 23 1.51 -14.38 15.21
C SER A 23 0.50 -13.44 14.53
N GLU A 24 -0.79 -13.71 14.75
CA GLU A 24 -1.86 -12.79 14.35
C GLU A 24 -1.71 -11.42 15.04
N GLU A 25 -1.30 -11.39 16.30
CA GLU A 25 -1.00 -10.16 17.05
C GLU A 25 0.14 -9.37 16.39
N ASP A 26 1.25 -10.03 16.01
CA ASP A 26 2.35 -9.40 15.27
C ASP A 26 1.88 -8.84 13.91
N TYR A 27 1.00 -9.57 13.22
CA TYR A 27 0.43 -9.12 11.94
C TYR A 27 -0.33 -7.82 12.13
N TYR A 28 -1.32 -7.79 13.02
CA TYR A 28 -2.14 -6.60 13.23
C TYR A 28 -1.38 -5.45 13.88
N SER A 29 -0.42 -5.71 14.76
CA SER A 29 0.45 -4.68 15.32
C SER A 29 1.26 -3.96 14.23
N CYS A 30 1.79 -4.69 13.25
CA CYS A 30 2.54 -4.11 12.15
C CYS A 30 1.62 -3.32 11.19
N VAL A 31 0.42 -3.84 10.91
CA VAL A 31 -0.59 -3.13 10.11
C VAL A 31 -1.02 -1.85 10.82
N ALA A 32 -1.29 -1.89 12.12
CA ALA A 32 -1.66 -0.70 12.90
C ALA A 32 -0.53 0.34 12.93
N GLU A 33 0.73 -0.10 13.12
CA GLU A 33 1.87 0.81 13.09
C GLU A 33 2.01 1.53 11.74
N SER A 34 1.66 0.87 10.63
CA SER A 34 1.72 1.49 9.29
C SER A 34 0.73 2.65 9.12
N LEU A 35 -0.38 2.69 9.87
CA LEU A 35 -1.34 3.79 9.83
C LEU A 35 -0.77 5.09 10.40
N LEU A 36 0.21 5.00 11.30
CA LEU A 36 0.87 6.18 11.86
C LEU A 36 1.62 7.03 10.80
N LEU A 37 1.81 6.47 9.60
CA LEU A 37 2.36 7.20 8.48
C LEU A 37 1.44 8.35 8.03
N ASP A 38 0.13 8.12 8.03
CA ASP A 38 -0.87 9.16 7.72
C ASP A 38 -0.80 10.31 8.73
N ASP A 39 -0.73 9.97 10.03
CA ASP A 39 -0.55 10.94 11.11
C ASP A 39 0.75 11.77 10.97
N ASP A 40 1.85 11.12 10.58
CA ASP A 40 3.14 11.82 10.39
C ASP A 40 3.07 12.78 9.20
N ILE A 41 2.42 12.41 8.11
CA ILE A 41 2.19 13.28 6.96
C ILE A 41 1.28 14.46 7.36
N ALA A 42 0.18 14.20 8.05
CA ALA A 42 -0.76 15.23 8.52
C ALA A 42 -0.08 16.24 9.46
N LYS A 43 0.78 15.78 10.36
CA LYS A 43 1.58 16.64 11.24
C LYS A 43 2.55 17.52 10.46
N ALA A 44 3.26 16.93 9.48
CA ALA A 44 4.18 17.68 8.61
C ALA A 44 3.44 18.73 7.79
N ASP A 45 2.29 18.38 7.20
CA ASP A 45 1.44 19.30 6.46
C ASP A 45 0.97 20.47 7.31
N GLY A 46 0.51 20.22 8.54
CA GLY A 46 0.12 21.26 9.49
C GLY A 46 1.28 22.21 9.86
N LEU A 47 2.49 21.66 10.01
CA LEU A 47 3.69 22.48 10.26
C LEU A 47 4.01 23.36 9.06
N PHE A 48 3.97 22.84 7.83
CA PHE A 48 4.27 23.59 6.62
C PHE A 48 3.26 24.72 6.39
N LYS A 49 1.97 24.46 6.59
CA LYS A 49 0.91 25.49 6.53
C LYS A 49 1.14 26.64 7.51
N ASN A 50 1.66 26.35 8.70
CA ASN A 50 2.02 27.38 9.67
C ASN A 50 3.24 28.21 9.28
N TYR A 51 4.16 27.65 8.47
CA TYR A 51 5.40 28.30 8.08
C TYR A 51 5.27 29.16 6.83
N ASP A 52 4.60 28.70 5.80
CA ASP A 52 4.51 29.35 4.49
C ASP A 52 3.15 29.99 4.18
N GLY A 53 2.17 29.84 5.07
CA GLY A 53 0.86 30.46 5.01
C GLY A 53 -0.15 29.72 4.12
N SER A 54 0.23 29.33 2.89
CA SER A 54 -0.60 28.47 2.02
C SER A 54 -0.34 26.98 2.30
N GLY A 55 0.89 26.66 2.71
CA GLY A 55 1.36 25.31 2.91
C GLY A 55 1.76 24.58 1.62
N ASP A 56 1.63 25.21 0.45
CA ASP A 56 1.75 24.52 -0.84
C ASP A 56 3.17 24.49 -1.39
N ARG A 57 4.07 25.32 -0.87
CA ARG A 57 5.42 25.51 -1.41
C ARG A 57 6.39 24.40 -1.02
N ILE A 58 6.30 23.88 0.22
CA ILE A 58 7.22 22.89 0.75
C ILE A 58 6.65 21.48 0.52
N GLY A 59 7.31 20.71 -0.34
CA GLY A 59 6.96 19.31 -0.56
C GLY A 59 7.48 18.40 0.54
N LEU A 60 6.72 17.33 0.87
CA LEU A 60 7.15 16.28 1.77
C LEU A 60 7.76 15.11 0.99
N VAL A 61 8.91 14.66 1.43
CA VAL A 61 9.61 13.49 0.89
C VAL A 61 9.64 12.40 1.96
N ILE A 62 9.22 11.18 1.63
CA ILE A 62 9.37 10.01 2.48
C ILE A 62 10.39 9.09 1.79
N ASP A 63 11.67 9.42 1.94
CA ASP A 63 12.76 8.79 1.21
C ASP A 63 13.26 7.47 1.82
N GLU A 64 12.80 7.13 3.05
CA GLU A 64 12.95 5.80 3.62
C GLU A 64 11.70 5.38 4.40
N TRP A 65 11.06 4.32 3.94
CA TRP A 65 10.00 3.65 4.69
C TRP A 65 10.05 2.14 4.47
N ALA A 66 9.78 1.36 5.51
CA ALA A 66 9.81 -0.10 5.42
C ALA A 66 9.21 -0.78 6.66
N THR A 67 8.75 -2.03 6.51
CA THR A 67 8.71 -2.99 7.62
C THR A 67 10.14 -3.35 8.03
N TRP A 68 10.38 -3.43 9.34
CA TRP A 68 11.67 -3.84 9.89
C TRP A 68 11.46 -4.92 10.94
N HIS A 69 11.55 -6.16 10.52
CA HIS A 69 11.28 -7.30 11.38
C HIS A 69 12.45 -7.62 12.32
N SER A 70 12.13 -8.25 13.44
CA SER A 70 13.08 -8.48 14.55
C SER A 70 14.31 -9.30 14.17
N ASN A 71 14.23 -10.10 13.09
CA ASN A 71 15.34 -10.89 12.57
C ASN A 71 16.18 -10.19 11.49
N ALA A 72 15.79 -9.00 11.03
CA ALA A 72 16.59 -8.17 10.13
C ALA A 72 17.70 -7.46 10.93
N ILE A 73 18.84 -8.13 11.11
CA ILE A 73 19.95 -7.68 11.94
C ILE A 73 20.92 -6.85 11.09
N ARG A 74 21.36 -5.70 11.61
CA ARG A 74 22.25 -4.77 10.91
C ARG A 74 23.53 -5.46 10.40
N ASP A 75 24.16 -6.31 11.21
CA ASP A 75 25.40 -6.99 10.86
C ASP A 75 25.21 -8.08 9.78
N ALA A 76 23.96 -8.52 9.55
CA ALA A 76 23.57 -9.41 8.47
C ALA A 76 23.02 -8.67 7.24
N GLY A 77 23.26 -7.36 7.10
CA GLY A 77 22.85 -6.54 5.96
C GLY A 77 21.37 -6.14 5.95
N LEU A 78 20.66 -6.30 7.07
CA LEU A 78 19.23 -6.00 7.20
C LEU A 78 18.34 -6.82 6.26
N PHE A 79 18.79 -8.00 5.85
CA PHE A 79 17.99 -8.90 5.02
C PHE A 79 16.84 -9.50 5.85
N GLN A 80 15.66 -9.51 5.27
CA GLN A 80 14.47 -10.21 5.74
C GLN A 80 13.71 -10.79 4.54
N ARG A 81 12.89 -11.81 4.76
CA ARG A 81 11.95 -12.27 3.74
C ARG A 81 10.76 -11.33 3.74
N ASN A 82 10.36 -10.87 2.56
CA ASN A 82 9.15 -10.08 2.40
C ASN A 82 7.99 -10.99 2.00
N THR A 83 6.96 -10.99 2.82
CA THR A 83 5.81 -11.88 2.73
C THR A 83 4.59 -11.16 2.16
N MET A 84 3.46 -11.87 2.04
CA MET A 84 2.19 -11.24 1.66
C MET A 84 1.73 -10.21 2.69
N ARG A 85 2.05 -10.36 3.99
CA ARG A 85 1.85 -9.30 5.00
C ARG A 85 2.54 -8.01 4.61
N ASP A 86 3.83 -8.10 4.20
CA ASP A 86 4.61 -6.92 3.79
C ASP A 86 4.02 -6.26 2.55
N ALA A 87 3.50 -7.05 1.61
CA ALA A 87 2.80 -6.54 0.43
C ALA A 87 1.51 -5.77 0.79
N VAL A 88 0.70 -6.28 1.72
CA VAL A 88 -0.49 -5.58 2.21
C VAL A 88 -0.13 -4.26 2.88
N ILE A 89 0.92 -4.26 3.71
CA ILE A 89 1.43 -3.03 4.35
C ILE A 89 1.97 -2.05 3.31
N ALA A 90 2.76 -2.54 2.35
CA ALA A 90 3.27 -1.71 1.26
C ALA A 90 2.14 -1.06 0.45
N ALA A 91 1.09 -1.82 0.11
CA ALA A 91 -0.09 -1.29 -0.56
C ALA A 91 -0.79 -0.21 0.29
N GLY A 92 -0.93 -0.44 1.59
CA GLY A 92 -1.47 0.54 2.52
C GLY A 92 -0.68 1.86 2.52
N CYS A 93 0.65 1.78 2.60
CA CYS A 93 1.52 2.96 2.54
C CYS A 93 1.41 3.69 1.19
N LEU A 94 1.45 2.95 0.08
CA LEU A 94 1.35 3.54 -1.26
C LEU A 94 -0.02 4.17 -1.51
N ASN A 95 -1.11 3.58 -0.98
CA ASN A 95 -2.43 4.21 -0.99
C ASN A 95 -2.44 5.52 -0.19
N THR A 96 -1.82 5.54 1.00
CA THR A 96 -1.65 6.77 1.79
C THR A 96 -0.89 7.83 1.00
N PHE A 97 0.22 7.49 0.34
CA PHE A 97 0.97 8.45 -0.47
C PHE A 97 0.16 8.97 -1.66
N THR A 98 -0.62 8.13 -2.32
CA THR A 98 -1.52 8.54 -3.40
C THR A 98 -2.59 9.51 -2.90
N ASN A 99 -3.19 9.24 -1.74
CA ASN A 99 -4.19 10.10 -1.12
C ASN A 99 -3.59 11.46 -0.65
N TRP A 100 -2.29 11.52 -0.38
CA TRP A 100 -1.55 12.74 -0.03
C TRP A 100 -0.69 13.29 -1.18
N SER A 101 -1.04 13.00 -2.44
CA SER A 101 -0.23 13.38 -3.62
C SER A 101 -0.09 14.88 -3.84
N ASP A 102 -0.92 15.71 -3.24
CA ASP A 102 -0.79 17.16 -3.19
C ASP A 102 0.34 17.63 -2.24
N ARG A 103 0.72 16.80 -1.27
CA ARG A 103 1.76 17.08 -0.27
C ARG A 103 3.01 16.23 -0.45
N VAL A 104 2.83 14.93 -0.71
CA VAL A 104 3.93 13.96 -0.85
C VAL A 104 4.43 13.96 -2.28
N VAL A 105 5.62 14.50 -2.49
CA VAL A 105 6.22 14.68 -3.83
C VAL A 105 7.14 13.55 -4.26
N LEU A 106 7.64 12.75 -3.31
CA LEU A 106 8.50 11.60 -3.57
C LEU A 106 8.45 10.61 -2.42
N THR A 107 8.45 9.32 -2.76
CA THR A 107 8.64 8.25 -1.77
C THR A 107 9.62 7.20 -2.28
N SER A 108 10.42 6.60 -1.38
CA SER A 108 11.34 5.51 -1.69
C SER A 108 11.31 4.47 -0.59
N THR A 109 11.11 3.20 -0.97
CA THR A 109 11.29 2.11 0.00
C THR A 109 12.77 1.95 0.39
N ALA A 110 13.03 1.52 1.60
CA ALA A 110 14.36 1.25 2.10
C ALA A 110 14.64 -0.26 2.14
N GLN A 111 15.34 -0.81 1.16
CA GLN A 111 15.90 -0.34 -0.10
C GLN A 111 15.47 -1.27 -1.23
N ALA A 112 15.84 -0.99 -2.48
CA ALA A 112 15.37 -1.78 -3.63
C ALA A 112 15.84 -3.25 -3.63
N ILE A 113 17.06 -3.54 -3.14
CA ILE A 113 17.67 -4.89 -3.19
C ILE A 113 18.13 -5.33 -1.80
N ASN A 114 17.68 -6.49 -1.36
CA ASN A 114 18.12 -7.24 -0.17
C ASN A 114 18.03 -6.54 1.20
N VAL A 115 17.45 -5.35 1.29
CA VAL A 115 17.37 -4.58 2.55
C VAL A 115 15.93 -4.30 2.90
N LEU A 116 15.51 -4.72 4.08
CA LEU A 116 14.17 -4.48 4.64
C LEU A 116 13.03 -4.77 3.64
N LEU A 117 12.25 -3.75 3.25
CA LEU A 117 11.12 -3.88 2.33
C LEU A 117 11.58 -3.89 0.85
N HIS A 118 12.61 -4.68 0.54
CA HIS A 118 13.15 -4.74 -0.82
C HIS A 118 12.15 -5.33 -1.83
N VAL A 119 12.28 -4.90 -3.07
CA VAL A 119 11.44 -5.35 -4.19
C VAL A 119 12.12 -6.46 -4.99
N ILE A 120 13.46 -6.52 -4.96
CA ILE A 120 14.28 -7.56 -5.61
C ILE A 120 15.15 -8.23 -4.55
N ALA A 121 15.11 -9.54 -4.50
CA ALA A 121 16.02 -10.33 -3.70
C ALA A 121 17.10 -10.99 -4.59
N VAL A 122 18.33 -11.03 -4.11
CA VAL A 122 19.48 -11.62 -4.81
C VAL A 122 20.25 -12.51 -3.84
N ASP A 123 20.52 -13.75 -4.25
CA ASP A 123 21.40 -14.67 -3.55
C ASP A 123 22.33 -15.39 -4.54
N GLY A 124 23.61 -15.06 -4.48
CA GLY A 124 24.62 -15.54 -5.41
C GLY A 124 24.27 -15.18 -6.86
N ARG A 125 23.95 -16.20 -7.68
CA ARG A 125 23.56 -16.02 -9.10
C ARG A 125 22.04 -15.94 -9.33
N PHE A 126 21.25 -16.08 -8.29
CA PHE A 126 19.80 -16.08 -8.38
C PHE A 126 19.27 -14.70 -8.01
N ALA A 127 18.26 -14.27 -8.75
CA ALA A 127 17.47 -13.08 -8.42
C ALA A 127 16.00 -13.41 -8.61
N TRP A 128 15.14 -12.84 -7.73
CA TRP A 128 13.70 -13.00 -7.83
C TRP A 128 12.99 -11.75 -7.33
N LEU A 129 11.75 -11.59 -7.75
CA LEU A 129 10.89 -10.49 -7.34
C LEU A 129 10.18 -10.87 -6.02
N THR A 130 10.08 -9.93 -5.11
CA THR A 130 9.31 -10.13 -3.86
C THR A 130 7.83 -9.77 -4.06
N PRO A 131 6.92 -10.14 -3.17
CA PRO A 131 5.53 -9.68 -3.24
C PRO A 131 5.38 -8.17 -3.30
N ASN A 132 6.30 -7.42 -2.67
CA ASN A 132 6.32 -5.96 -2.70
C ASN A 132 6.53 -5.41 -4.11
N PHE A 133 7.38 -6.05 -4.94
CA PHE A 133 7.59 -5.63 -6.33
C PHE A 133 6.26 -5.54 -7.08
N TYR A 134 5.43 -6.55 -6.95
CA TYR A 134 4.15 -6.60 -7.65
C TYR A 134 3.18 -5.52 -7.18
N VAL A 135 3.22 -5.14 -5.89
CA VAL A 135 2.45 -3.99 -5.40
C VAL A 135 2.90 -2.70 -6.09
N PHE A 136 4.21 -2.45 -6.17
CA PHE A 136 4.74 -1.28 -6.89
C PHE A 136 4.39 -1.33 -8.39
N GLU A 137 4.44 -2.50 -9.00
CA GLU A 137 4.06 -2.68 -10.41
C GLU A 137 2.57 -2.40 -10.64
N MET A 138 1.70 -2.88 -9.76
CA MET A 138 0.25 -2.63 -9.84
C MET A 138 -0.06 -1.14 -9.66
N ILE A 139 0.43 -0.52 -8.59
CA ILE A 139 0.06 0.85 -8.24
C ILE A 139 0.58 1.90 -9.22
N ARG A 140 1.57 1.56 -10.05
CA ARG A 140 2.07 2.47 -11.10
C ARG A 140 0.98 2.95 -12.08
N ASN A 141 -0.16 2.24 -12.16
CA ASN A 141 -1.28 2.64 -13.02
C ASN A 141 -1.94 3.95 -12.57
N HIS A 142 -1.68 4.40 -11.34
CA HIS A 142 -2.05 5.76 -10.89
C HIS A 142 -1.20 6.87 -11.53
N VAL A 143 0.00 6.55 -12.04
CA VAL A 143 0.94 7.56 -12.54
C VAL A 143 0.39 8.31 -13.74
N GLY A 144 0.31 9.63 -13.62
CA GLY A 144 -0.19 10.53 -14.64
C GLY A 144 -1.70 10.79 -14.58
N ASN A 145 -2.41 10.17 -13.64
CA ASN A 145 -3.80 10.46 -13.34
C ASN A 145 -3.92 11.51 -12.24
N ASP A 146 -5.08 12.15 -12.15
CA ASP A 146 -5.45 12.99 -11.03
C ASP A 146 -5.92 12.11 -9.86
N ALA A 147 -5.37 12.32 -8.66
CA ALA A 147 -5.84 11.62 -7.47
C ALA A 147 -7.27 12.03 -7.13
N LEU A 148 -8.09 11.03 -6.76
CA LEU A 148 -9.48 11.24 -6.35
C LEU A 148 -9.62 10.99 -4.84
N PRO A 149 -10.38 11.81 -4.12
CA PRO A 149 -10.76 11.49 -2.75
C PRO A 149 -11.61 10.21 -2.74
N ALA A 150 -11.28 9.29 -1.84
CA ALA A 150 -12.03 8.06 -1.64
C ALA A 150 -12.77 8.12 -0.29
N ASP A 151 -14.09 7.97 -0.32
CA ASP A 151 -14.91 7.74 0.87
C ASP A 151 -15.05 6.24 1.06
N VAL A 152 -14.59 5.72 2.22
CA VAL A 152 -14.45 4.27 2.46
C VAL A 152 -15.29 3.86 3.66
N GLU A 153 -16.29 3.05 3.42
CA GLU A 153 -17.08 2.38 4.46
C GLU A 153 -16.64 0.92 4.56
N CYS A 154 -16.05 0.52 5.68
CA CYS A 154 -15.66 -0.87 5.94
C CYS A 154 -15.65 -1.15 7.44
N PRO A 155 -15.70 -2.44 7.86
CA PRO A 155 -15.52 -2.82 9.24
C PRO A 155 -14.13 -2.43 9.77
N ASP A 156 -14.03 -2.22 11.07
CA ASP A 156 -12.76 -2.19 11.77
C ASP A 156 -12.32 -3.60 12.17
N LEU A 157 -11.02 -3.86 12.09
CA LEU A 157 -10.40 -5.11 12.51
C LEU A 157 -10.34 -5.17 14.04
N ALA A 158 -10.63 -6.35 14.61
CA ALA A 158 -10.41 -6.62 16.02
C ALA A 158 -8.89 -6.64 16.29
N GLY A 159 -8.39 -5.79 17.16
CA GLY A 159 -6.96 -5.71 17.51
C GLY A 159 -6.33 -4.33 17.44
N GLY A 160 -7.08 -3.31 17.02
CA GLY A 160 -6.66 -1.91 17.25
C GLY A 160 -6.59 -1.64 18.74
N ASP A 161 -5.51 -1.01 19.20
CA ASP A 161 -5.25 -0.69 20.62
C ASP A 161 -6.20 0.36 21.23
N GLY A 162 -7.30 0.70 20.53
CA GLY A 162 -8.27 1.69 20.98
C GLY A 162 -7.76 3.14 20.94
N SER A 163 -6.60 3.40 20.36
CA SER A 163 -6.20 4.76 20.00
C SER A 163 -7.17 5.32 18.96
N SER A 164 -7.52 6.56 19.07
CA SER A 164 -8.67 7.30 18.50
C SER A 164 -8.83 7.20 16.95
N GLY A 165 -9.10 6.02 16.47
CA GLY A 165 -9.36 5.65 15.08
C GLY A 165 -9.19 4.15 14.97
N GLY A 166 -10.25 3.40 14.64
CA GLY A 166 -10.19 1.95 14.48
C GLY A 166 -9.07 1.51 13.50
N LEU A 167 -8.86 0.22 13.37
CA LEU A 167 -7.99 -0.34 12.33
C LEU A 167 -8.87 -0.72 11.13
N PRO A 168 -9.05 0.12 10.10
CA PRO A 168 -9.96 -0.16 8.99
C PRO A 168 -9.53 -1.43 8.24
N GLN A 169 -10.47 -2.30 7.91
CA GLN A 169 -10.20 -3.52 7.15
C GLN A 169 -9.63 -3.20 5.77
N LEU A 170 -10.10 -2.14 5.12
CA LEU A 170 -9.65 -1.73 3.80
C LEU A 170 -8.69 -0.55 3.84
N SER A 171 -7.72 -0.56 2.93
CA SER A 171 -6.96 0.62 2.50
C SER A 171 -7.22 0.87 1.04
N VAL A 172 -7.55 2.11 0.67
CA VAL A 172 -7.98 2.45 -0.68
C VAL A 172 -7.26 3.70 -1.17
N SER A 173 -6.90 3.70 -2.45
CA SER A 173 -6.60 4.92 -3.21
C SER A 173 -7.30 4.87 -4.56
N ALA A 174 -7.65 6.04 -5.09
CA ALA A 174 -8.28 6.18 -6.38
C ALA A 174 -7.66 7.32 -7.20
N SER A 175 -7.66 7.16 -8.51
CA SER A 175 -7.29 8.22 -9.45
C SER A 175 -8.06 8.09 -10.76
N ALA A 176 -8.11 9.17 -11.53
CA ALA A 176 -8.73 9.15 -12.86
C ALA A 176 -7.97 10.02 -13.86
N ASP A 177 -8.06 9.64 -15.13
CA ASP A 177 -7.74 10.48 -16.27
C ASP A 177 -9.05 10.86 -16.98
N PRO A 178 -9.56 12.10 -16.78
CA PRO A 178 -10.82 12.52 -17.36
C PRO A 178 -10.81 12.55 -18.90
N GLU A 179 -9.64 12.81 -19.52
CA GLU A 179 -9.51 12.86 -20.99
C GLU A 179 -9.63 11.47 -21.61
N ARG A 180 -9.07 10.46 -20.94
CA ARG A 180 -9.13 9.05 -21.38
C ARG A 180 -10.39 8.35 -20.90
N ARG A 181 -11.15 8.96 -20.00
CA ARG A 181 -12.28 8.34 -19.30
C ARG A 181 -11.88 7.03 -18.65
N SER A 182 -10.79 7.05 -17.91
CA SER A 182 -10.27 5.90 -17.20
C SER A 182 -10.10 6.23 -15.72
N GLY A 183 -10.28 5.23 -14.89
CA GLY A 183 -10.05 5.30 -13.46
C GLY A 183 -9.20 4.13 -12.99
N VAL A 184 -8.50 4.32 -11.90
CA VAL A 184 -7.71 3.29 -11.22
C VAL A 184 -8.09 3.29 -9.75
N VAL A 185 -8.34 2.11 -9.19
CA VAL A 185 -8.57 1.94 -7.75
C VAL A 185 -7.69 0.83 -7.22
N CYS A 186 -6.87 1.15 -6.21
CA CYS A 186 -6.10 0.16 -5.47
C CYS A 186 -6.78 -0.10 -4.13
N VAL A 187 -7.03 -1.38 -3.81
CA VAL A 187 -7.65 -1.79 -2.55
C VAL A 187 -6.81 -2.88 -1.90
N ALA A 188 -6.43 -2.68 -0.64
CA ALA A 188 -5.82 -3.72 0.18
C ALA A 188 -6.81 -4.20 1.25
N ASN A 189 -7.13 -5.51 1.26
CA ASN A 189 -7.84 -6.14 2.37
C ASN A 189 -6.81 -6.53 3.44
N ARG A 190 -6.90 -5.88 4.59
CA ARG A 190 -5.97 -6.06 5.72
C ARG A 190 -6.37 -7.18 6.67
N HIS A 191 -7.56 -7.80 6.50
CA HIS A 191 -7.98 -8.90 7.37
C HIS A 191 -7.13 -10.13 7.12
N ILE A 192 -6.63 -10.76 8.19
CA ILE A 192 -5.70 -11.89 8.09
C ILE A 192 -6.38 -13.17 7.56
N SER A 193 -7.68 -13.36 7.79
CA SER A 193 -8.40 -14.60 7.49
C SER A 193 -9.74 -14.43 6.79
N GLU A 194 -10.34 -13.23 6.77
CA GLU A 194 -11.69 -13.03 6.23
C GLU A 194 -11.67 -12.28 4.90
N PRO A 195 -12.43 -12.75 3.90
CA PRO A 195 -12.68 -12.01 2.68
C PRO A 195 -13.62 -10.82 2.94
N ILE A 196 -13.73 -9.93 1.97
CA ILE A 196 -14.71 -8.85 1.99
C ILE A 196 -15.31 -8.61 0.60
N ASP A 197 -16.62 -8.42 0.54
CA ASP A 197 -17.29 -7.93 -0.67
C ASP A 197 -17.01 -6.44 -0.83
N CYS A 198 -16.30 -6.10 -1.89
CA CYS A 198 -15.94 -4.73 -2.24
C CYS A 198 -16.86 -4.19 -3.33
N ARG A 199 -17.37 -2.98 -3.11
CA ARG A 199 -18.15 -2.21 -4.10
C ARG A 199 -17.48 -0.88 -4.32
N VAL A 200 -17.35 -0.49 -5.59
CA VAL A 200 -16.71 0.78 -5.97
C VAL A 200 -17.63 1.54 -6.92
N THR A 201 -17.88 2.80 -6.59
CA THR A 201 -18.63 3.73 -7.45
C THR A 201 -17.81 4.99 -7.71
N PHE A 202 -17.83 5.50 -8.92
CA PHE A 202 -17.27 6.81 -9.26
C PHE A 202 -18.41 7.83 -9.33
N ALA A 203 -18.37 8.82 -8.44
CA ALA A 203 -19.42 9.84 -8.37
C ALA A 203 -19.48 10.65 -9.69
N GLY A 204 -20.63 10.59 -10.37
CA GLY A 204 -20.87 11.34 -11.62
C GLY A 204 -20.24 10.71 -12.88
N LEU A 205 -19.47 9.62 -12.75
CA LEU A 205 -18.81 8.92 -13.86
C LEU A 205 -18.98 7.41 -13.67
N PRO A 206 -20.13 6.82 -14.01
CA PRO A 206 -20.37 5.40 -13.79
C PRO A 206 -19.39 4.53 -14.59
N ALA A 207 -18.96 3.45 -13.99
CA ALA A 207 -18.09 2.47 -14.65
C ALA A 207 -18.82 1.79 -15.82
N ARG A 208 -18.14 1.63 -16.93
CA ARG A 208 -18.60 0.87 -18.11
C ARG A 208 -18.08 -0.56 -18.12
N SER A 209 -16.82 -0.72 -17.80
CA SER A 209 -16.12 -1.99 -17.71
C SER A 209 -14.94 -1.87 -16.75
N ALA A 210 -14.48 -2.99 -16.21
CA ALA A 210 -13.29 -3.04 -15.39
C ALA A 210 -12.48 -4.32 -15.63
N ALA A 211 -11.16 -4.19 -15.48
CA ALA A 211 -10.24 -5.31 -15.33
C ALA A 211 -9.60 -5.26 -13.95
N ALA A 212 -9.28 -6.40 -13.37
CA ALA A 212 -8.61 -6.44 -12.08
C ALA A 212 -7.38 -7.33 -12.10
N SER A 213 -6.35 -6.86 -11.41
CA SER A 213 -5.19 -7.63 -10.99
C SER A 213 -5.28 -7.89 -9.48
N LEU A 214 -5.15 -9.14 -9.07
CA LEU A 214 -5.25 -9.55 -7.68
C LEU A 214 -3.95 -10.23 -7.25
N LEU A 215 -3.30 -9.68 -6.23
CA LEU A 215 -2.20 -10.30 -5.50
C LEU A 215 -2.75 -10.90 -4.21
N SER A 216 -2.78 -12.23 -4.12
CA SER A 216 -3.31 -12.95 -2.97
C SER A 216 -2.63 -14.31 -2.80
N THR A 217 -2.71 -14.87 -1.62
CA THR A 217 -2.16 -16.18 -1.27
C THR A 217 -3.04 -16.88 -0.26
N SER A 218 -2.80 -18.19 -0.03
CA SER A 218 -3.51 -18.95 1.00
C SER A 218 -3.02 -18.67 2.43
N ALA A 219 -1.90 -17.94 2.59
CA ALA A 219 -1.31 -17.67 3.90
C ALA A 219 -0.58 -16.31 3.90
N PRO A 220 -0.72 -15.49 4.96
CA PRO A 220 -0.13 -14.15 5.03
C PRO A 220 1.41 -14.16 5.07
N ASN A 221 2.02 -15.28 5.42
CA ASN A 221 3.48 -15.46 5.46
C ASN A 221 4.06 -16.09 4.18
N ALA A 222 3.28 -16.21 3.10
CA ALA A 222 3.80 -16.66 1.81
C ALA A 222 4.77 -15.63 1.23
N PHE A 223 5.86 -16.11 0.63
CA PHE A 223 6.93 -15.29 0.02
C PHE A 223 7.58 -15.98 -1.15
N ASN A 224 8.28 -15.23 -1.97
CA ASN A 224 9.09 -15.71 -3.08
C ASN A 224 10.54 -15.96 -2.63
N GLU A 225 11.15 -17.00 -3.14
CA GLU A 225 12.55 -17.37 -2.90
C GLU A 225 13.16 -18.04 -4.14
N ALA A 226 14.48 -18.28 -4.16
CA ALA A 226 15.17 -18.87 -5.31
C ALA A 226 14.61 -20.23 -5.76
N SER A 227 14.06 -21.04 -4.82
CA SER A 227 13.44 -22.34 -5.11
C SER A 227 11.99 -22.27 -5.58
N GLY A 228 11.36 -21.11 -5.49
CA GLY A 228 9.99 -20.83 -5.92
C GLY A 228 9.83 -19.32 -6.12
N PRO A 229 10.39 -18.77 -7.21
CA PRO A 229 10.44 -17.32 -7.41
C PRO A 229 9.08 -16.71 -7.74
N ASP A 230 8.09 -17.52 -8.12
CA ASP A 230 6.79 -17.09 -8.60
C ASP A 230 5.62 -17.65 -7.75
N ARG A 231 5.88 -17.97 -6.46
CA ARG A 231 4.81 -18.46 -5.55
C ARG A 231 3.75 -17.41 -5.26
N VAL A 232 4.17 -16.17 -5.23
CA VAL A 232 3.34 -14.99 -4.99
C VAL A 232 3.48 -14.07 -6.20
N THR A 233 2.49 -14.08 -7.06
CA THR A 233 2.41 -13.24 -8.27
C THR A 233 0.97 -12.79 -8.48
N PRO A 234 0.73 -11.62 -9.06
CA PRO A 234 -0.63 -11.17 -9.36
C PRO A 234 -1.26 -12.05 -10.45
N ALA A 235 -2.56 -12.23 -10.32
CA ALA A 235 -3.39 -12.89 -11.31
C ALA A 235 -4.52 -11.96 -11.76
N SER A 236 -4.93 -12.10 -13.03
CA SER A 236 -6.17 -11.44 -13.49
C SER A 236 -7.37 -12.11 -12.83
N THR A 237 -8.32 -11.30 -12.37
CA THR A 237 -9.56 -11.78 -11.77
C THR A 237 -10.76 -11.11 -12.43
N SER A 238 -11.93 -11.77 -12.34
CA SER A 238 -13.18 -11.21 -12.83
C SER A 238 -13.68 -10.09 -11.92
N VAL A 239 -14.25 -9.08 -12.52
CA VAL A 239 -14.95 -7.98 -11.85
C VAL A 239 -16.30 -7.83 -12.52
N ASP A 240 -17.34 -7.83 -11.71
CA ASP A 240 -18.67 -7.54 -12.21
C ASP A 240 -18.89 -6.03 -12.20
N VAL A 241 -19.44 -5.50 -13.29
CA VAL A 241 -19.89 -4.11 -13.40
C VAL A 241 -21.40 -4.13 -13.65
N ASP A 242 -22.14 -3.68 -12.68
CA ASP A 242 -23.60 -3.63 -12.73
C ASP A 242 -24.11 -2.22 -12.35
N ASP A 243 -24.91 -1.62 -13.20
CA ASP A 243 -25.44 -0.24 -13.06
C ASP A 243 -24.36 0.82 -12.72
N GLY A 244 -23.16 0.66 -13.30
CA GLY A 244 -22.03 1.56 -13.08
C GLY A 244 -21.23 1.34 -11.79
N GLU A 245 -21.57 0.32 -11.01
CA GLU A 245 -20.88 -0.11 -9.80
C GLU A 245 -19.98 -1.32 -10.09
N LEU A 246 -18.74 -1.31 -9.61
CA LEU A 246 -17.87 -2.49 -9.59
C LEU A 246 -18.18 -3.33 -8.37
N ARG A 247 -18.15 -4.66 -8.54
CA ARG A 247 -18.29 -5.63 -7.45
C ARG A 247 -17.24 -6.72 -7.57
N ALA A 248 -16.51 -6.95 -6.48
CA ALA A 248 -15.51 -8.01 -6.39
C ALA A 248 -15.40 -8.50 -4.95
N GLU A 249 -15.24 -9.81 -4.77
CA GLU A 249 -14.81 -10.38 -3.50
C GLU A 249 -13.28 -10.28 -3.40
N LEU A 250 -12.79 -9.68 -2.32
CA LEU A 250 -11.36 -9.57 -2.02
C LEU A 250 -11.00 -10.62 -0.97
N PRO A 251 -10.13 -11.60 -1.31
CA PRO A 251 -9.62 -12.56 -0.33
C PRO A 251 -8.97 -11.87 0.88
N PRO A 252 -8.78 -12.58 2.00
CA PRO A 252 -8.01 -12.06 3.12
C PRO A 252 -6.58 -11.72 2.69
N HIS A 253 -5.93 -10.81 3.40
CA HIS A 253 -4.54 -10.35 3.20
C HIS A 253 -4.16 -10.21 1.71
N SER A 254 -4.99 -9.50 0.94
CA SER A 254 -4.83 -9.34 -0.51
C SER A 254 -4.70 -7.89 -0.95
N VAL A 255 -4.17 -7.70 -2.16
CA VAL A 255 -4.13 -6.39 -2.84
C VAL A 255 -4.76 -6.54 -4.21
N ALA A 256 -5.77 -5.72 -4.50
CA ALA A 256 -6.42 -5.65 -5.80
C ALA A 256 -6.20 -4.28 -6.44
N LEU A 257 -5.97 -4.28 -7.74
CA LEU A 257 -5.99 -3.09 -8.56
C LEU A 257 -7.09 -3.24 -9.62
N PHE A 258 -7.95 -2.26 -9.71
CA PHE A 258 -9.00 -2.16 -10.72
C PHE A 258 -8.63 -1.08 -11.72
N ASP A 259 -8.49 -1.47 -12.99
CA ASP A 259 -8.43 -0.57 -14.14
C ASP A 259 -9.85 -0.43 -14.72
N VAL A 260 -10.40 0.78 -14.72
CA VAL A 260 -11.81 1.06 -14.96
C VAL A 260 -11.97 1.94 -16.19
N GLU A 261 -12.86 1.54 -17.10
CA GLU A 261 -13.37 2.42 -18.15
C GLU A 261 -14.62 3.14 -17.64
N LEU A 262 -14.64 4.47 -17.75
CA LEU A 262 -15.73 5.34 -17.31
C LEU A 262 -16.59 5.80 -18.49
N ASN A 263 -17.90 6.08 -18.23
CA ASN A 263 -18.84 6.58 -19.26
C ASN A 263 -18.69 8.08 -19.53
#